data_5123bf75e8026b349dd726c45bc0666d
#
_entry.id   5123bf75e8026b349dd726c45bc0666d
#
_cell.length_a   1.000
_cell.length_b   1.000
_cell.length_c   1.000
_cell.angle_alpha   90.00
_cell.angle_beta   90.00
_cell.angle_gamma   90.00
#
_symmetry.space_group_name_H-M   'P 1'
#
loop_
_entity.id
_entity.type
_entity.pdbx_description
1 polymer ?
#
loop_
_entity_poly.entity_id
_entity_poly.type
_entity_poly.pdbx_seq_one_letter_code
_entity_poly.pdbx_strand_id
1 'polypeptide(L)'
;MKSNEGKSMTTPEWAKHSPYDRYFDFIAPNADRYAILTKQISAIKFNSTVINVEGNNHIFVFPAGQKSLRSARGVFPFSGSDPYLFSAHYDRVAGSPGANDNSIAVFHLLSAALALAQKGIDRWLIVFTDKEELTAGESFEKQGSFTLAKKIKSWGLEKAKIFNFDACGTGKVFIISTTTDLILKTSGQNSLRPNIRKVIKNIASLRDHALETAQKLRLERVLLAPTPFSDDVGFLRAGLAAQTVTMLPANEANQYEALLRDRPDFGNLIISGEVKAPAEYRRLPETWRSLNNAQDTPSRLTPEYFNTFVNFVVGLCTGK
;
A
#
# COMPACT_ATOMS: atom_id res chain seq x y z
N MET A 1 11.95 39.58 19.91
CA MET A 1 11.83 38.24 19.32
C MET A 1 11.20 37.35 20.39
N LYS A 2 9.90 37.08 20.29
CA LYS A 2 9.21 36.15 21.20
C LYS A 2 9.34 34.77 20.60
N SER A 3 9.98 33.87 21.33
CA SER A 3 10.06 32.45 21.04
C SER A 3 8.67 31.87 20.89
N ASN A 4 8.33 31.31 19.73
CA ASN A 4 7.17 30.45 19.57
C ASN A 4 7.41 29.19 20.40
N GLU A 5 6.88 29.20 21.62
CA GLU A 5 6.76 27.99 22.41
C GLU A 5 5.89 27.00 21.63
N GLY A 6 6.51 25.88 21.22
CA GLY A 6 5.83 24.81 20.54
C GLY A 6 4.63 24.32 21.34
N LYS A 7 3.42 24.57 20.84
CA LYS A 7 2.23 23.90 21.35
C LYS A 7 2.48 22.40 21.26
N SER A 8 2.64 21.76 22.41
CA SER A 8 2.59 20.28 22.52
C SER A 8 1.29 19.83 21.88
N MET A 9 1.37 19.24 20.69
CA MET A 9 0.21 18.62 20.06
C MET A 9 -0.23 17.46 20.94
N THR A 10 -1.39 17.58 21.55
CA THR A 10 -1.98 16.48 22.30
C THR A 10 -2.24 15.32 21.34
N THR A 11 -1.79 14.11 21.71
CA THR A 11 -2.04 12.89 20.94
C THR A 11 -3.54 12.74 20.69
N PRO A 12 -4.00 12.67 19.42
CA PRO A 12 -5.42 12.51 19.12
C PRO A 12 -5.97 11.17 19.64
N GLU A 13 -7.26 11.12 19.91
CA GLU A 13 -7.90 9.95 20.53
C GLU A 13 -7.66 8.65 19.75
N TRP A 14 -7.75 8.71 18.40
CA TRP A 14 -7.53 7.53 17.56
C TRP A 14 -6.13 6.91 17.71
N ALA A 15 -5.13 7.72 18.10
CA ALA A 15 -3.75 7.26 18.26
C ALA A 15 -3.40 6.88 19.71
N LYS A 16 -4.37 6.88 20.63
CA LYS A 16 -4.14 6.44 22.02
C LYS A 16 -4.34 4.95 22.20
N HIS A 17 -4.94 4.26 21.24
CA HIS A 17 -5.32 2.86 21.34
C HIS A 17 -4.58 2.00 20.31
N SER A 18 -4.28 0.77 20.72
CA SER A 18 -3.70 -0.23 19.83
C SER A 18 -4.63 -0.50 18.62
N PRO A 19 -4.08 -0.66 17.41
CA PRO A 19 -2.66 -0.74 17.10
C PRO A 19 -1.98 0.62 16.82
N TYR A 20 -2.66 1.77 16.97
CA TYR A 20 -2.17 3.10 16.58
C TYR A 20 -1.37 3.81 17.67
N ASP A 21 -1.26 3.24 18.85
CA ASP A 21 -0.63 3.84 20.04
C ASP A 21 0.86 4.20 19.87
N ARG A 22 1.55 3.61 18.88
CA ARG A 22 2.93 3.96 18.50
C ARG A 22 3.06 4.74 17.20
N TYR A 23 1.95 5.22 16.64
CA TYR A 23 1.97 5.91 15.36
C TYR A 23 2.85 7.17 15.39
N PHE A 24 2.75 7.99 16.44
CA PHE A 24 3.53 9.22 16.56
C PHE A 24 5.02 8.95 16.81
N ASP A 25 5.37 7.87 17.50
CA ASP A 25 6.77 7.43 17.62
C ASP A 25 7.31 7.04 16.24
N PHE A 26 6.49 6.36 15.43
CA PHE A 26 6.86 5.84 14.13
C PHE A 26 7.12 6.93 13.08
N ILE A 27 6.40 8.05 13.14
CA ILE A 27 6.60 9.20 12.24
C ILE A 27 7.58 10.24 12.76
N ALA A 28 8.11 10.08 13.96
CA ALA A 28 9.09 11.01 14.53
C ALA A 28 10.32 11.15 13.62
N PRO A 29 10.98 12.31 13.54
CA PRO A 29 12.04 12.59 12.56
C PRO A 29 13.16 11.55 12.50
N ASN A 30 13.62 11.06 13.64
CA ASN A 30 14.72 10.09 13.75
C ASN A 30 14.24 8.70 14.18
N ALA A 31 12.99 8.34 13.87
CA ALA A 31 12.42 7.07 14.25
C ALA A 31 13.14 5.90 13.58
N ASP A 32 13.53 4.92 14.37
CA ASP A 32 13.83 3.58 13.87
C ASP A 32 12.50 2.86 13.60
N ARG A 33 11.96 3.08 12.39
CA ARG A 33 10.66 2.57 11.98
C ARG A 33 10.61 1.05 12.02
N TYR A 34 11.69 0.39 11.66
CA TYR A 34 11.81 -1.06 11.74
C TYR A 34 11.65 -1.56 13.19
N ALA A 35 12.40 -0.98 14.14
CA ALA A 35 12.34 -1.38 15.54
C ALA A 35 10.97 -1.07 16.18
N ILE A 36 10.36 0.08 15.84
CA ILE A 36 9.04 0.45 16.35
C ILE A 36 7.98 -0.51 15.83
N LEU A 37 8.01 -0.81 14.51
CA LEU A 37 7.03 -1.70 13.89
C LEU A 37 7.11 -3.13 14.42
N THR A 38 8.32 -3.66 14.57
CA THR A 38 8.51 -5.00 15.14
C THR A 38 8.03 -5.09 16.59
N LYS A 39 8.25 -4.04 17.39
CA LYS A 39 7.70 -3.94 18.77
C LYS A 39 6.17 -3.88 18.76
N GLN A 40 5.58 -3.11 17.83
CA GLN A 40 4.13 -3.00 17.72
C GLN A 40 3.47 -4.33 17.34
N ILE A 41 4.04 -5.05 16.35
CA ILE A 41 3.56 -6.38 15.97
C ILE A 41 3.59 -7.34 17.15
N SER A 42 4.69 -7.33 17.91
CA SER A 42 4.82 -8.16 19.13
C SER A 42 3.81 -7.78 20.21
N ALA A 43 3.56 -6.47 20.41
CA ALA A 43 2.60 -5.98 21.41
C ALA A 43 1.17 -6.44 21.11
N ILE A 44 0.77 -6.52 19.84
CA ILE A 44 -0.53 -7.03 19.41
C ILE A 44 -0.56 -8.56 19.25
N LYS A 45 0.51 -9.27 19.64
CA LYS A 45 0.62 -10.73 19.71
C LYS A 45 0.47 -11.46 18.38
N PHE A 46 0.87 -10.84 17.28
CA PHE A 46 0.98 -11.52 15.99
C PHE A 46 2.37 -12.17 15.82
N ASN A 47 2.39 -13.25 15.05
CA ASN A 47 3.62 -13.83 14.57
C ASN A 47 4.18 -13.00 13.42
N SER A 48 5.49 -12.81 13.43
CA SER A 48 6.18 -12.15 12.32
C SER A 48 7.50 -12.84 11.99
N THR A 49 7.94 -12.64 10.76
CA THR A 49 9.25 -13.07 10.28
C THR A 49 9.84 -11.97 9.43
N VAL A 50 11.09 -11.63 9.69
CA VAL A 50 11.84 -10.71 8.86
C VAL A 50 12.56 -11.48 7.77
N ILE A 51 12.40 -11.06 6.54
CA ILE A 51 13.08 -11.62 5.38
C ILE A 51 13.97 -10.53 4.80
N ASN A 52 15.28 -10.72 4.93
CA ASN A 52 16.24 -9.85 4.26
C ASN A 52 16.41 -10.29 2.81
N VAL A 53 16.21 -9.35 1.87
CA VAL A 53 16.44 -9.56 0.45
C VAL A 53 17.30 -8.41 -0.06
N GLU A 54 18.49 -8.69 -0.49
CA GLU A 54 19.44 -7.70 -1.03
C GLU A 54 19.67 -6.49 -0.10
N GLY A 55 19.68 -6.72 1.22
CA GLY A 55 19.89 -5.69 2.24
C GLY A 55 18.60 -5.04 2.77
N ASN A 56 17.46 -5.24 2.12
CA ASN A 56 16.17 -4.70 2.56
C ASN A 56 15.46 -5.68 3.51
N ASN A 57 14.89 -5.18 4.60
CA ASN A 57 14.23 -5.99 5.64
C ASN A 57 12.72 -5.96 5.49
N HIS A 58 12.14 -6.93 4.83
CA HIS A 58 10.69 -7.05 4.72
C HIS A 58 10.11 -7.80 5.91
N ILE A 59 9.06 -7.26 6.54
CA ILE A 59 8.45 -7.84 7.74
C ILE A 59 7.14 -8.50 7.33
N PHE A 60 7.10 -9.83 7.44
CA PHE A 60 5.89 -10.60 7.22
C PHE A 60 5.14 -10.82 8.53
N VAL A 61 3.85 -10.55 8.52
CA VAL A 61 2.92 -10.81 9.63
C VAL A 61 1.88 -11.83 9.18
N PHE A 62 1.55 -12.76 10.05
CA PHE A 62 0.63 -13.86 9.75
C PHE A 62 -0.19 -14.27 10.98
N PRO A 63 -1.32 -15.00 10.77
CA PRO A 63 -2.20 -15.41 11.85
C PRO A 63 -1.49 -16.18 12.97
N ALA A 64 -1.90 -15.96 14.22
CA ALA A 64 -1.26 -16.53 15.41
C ALA A 64 -1.21 -18.06 15.44
N GLY A 65 -2.13 -18.75 14.77
CA GLY A 65 -2.13 -20.22 14.64
C GLY A 65 -1.04 -20.78 13.72
N GLN A 66 -0.39 -19.93 12.94
CA GLN A 66 0.68 -20.31 12.02
C GLN A 66 2.05 -20.13 12.70
N LYS A 67 2.79 -21.21 12.89
CA LYS A 67 4.05 -21.18 13.68
C LYS A 67 5.26 -20.65 12.92
N SER A 68 5.26 -20.63 11.60
CA SER A 68 6.34 -20.04 10.79
C SER A 68 5.95 -19.94 9.31
N LEU A 69 6.63 -19.04 8.58
CA LEU A 69 6.60 -19.02 7.12
C LEU A 69 7.40 -20.17 6.48
N ARG A 70 8.05 -21.03 7.27
CA ARG A 70 8.81 -22.18 6.79
C ARG A 70 8.08 -23.47 7.10
N SER A 71 7.57 -24.16 6.07
CA SER A 71 7.39 -25.61 6.16
C SER A 71 8.71 -26.32 5.85
N ALA A 72 8.82 -27.59 6.22
CA ALA A 72 9.98 -28.42 5.89
C ALA A 72 10.30 -28.51 4.38
N ARG A 73 9.43 -28.02 3.51
CA ARG A 73 9.59 -27.92 2.05
C ARG A 73 9.65 -26.49 1.52
N GLY A 74 9.85 -25.48 2.38
CA GLY A 74 9.84 -24.06 1.97
C GLY A 74 8.47 -23.53 1.55
N VAL A 75 7.42 -24.28 1.70
CA VAL A 75 6.06 -23.91 1.28
C VAL A 75 5.29 -23.33 2.47
N PHE A 76 4.61 -22.23 2.24
CA PHE A 76 3.70 -21.60 3.20
C PHE A 76 2.58 -22.57 3.63
N PRO A 77 2.07 -22.47 4.86
CA PRO A 77 1.11 -23.41 5.43
C PRO A 77 -0.33 -23.26 4.90
N PHE A 78 -0.51 -22.68 3.71
CA PHE A 78 -1.84 -22.55 3.11
C PHE A 78 -2.17 -23.80 2.29
N SER A 79 -2.93 -24.72 2.86
CA SER A 79 -3.53 -25.83 2.13
C SER A 79 -4.83 -25.35 1.45
N GLY A 80 -4.92 -25.50 0.15
CA GLY A 80 -6.16 -25.32 -0.60
C GLY A 80 -6.18 -24.15 -1.57
N SER A 81 -6.55 -22.95 -1.21
CA SER A 81 -6.62 -21.81 -2.13
C SER A 81 -5.54 -20.75 -1.83
N ASP A 82 -5.24 -19.94 -2.83
CA ASP A 82 -4.19 -18.92 -2.74
C ASP A 82 -4.49 -17.87 -1.65
N PRO A 83 -3.48 -17.47 -0.84
CA PRO A 83 -3.70 -16.51 0.24
C PRO A 83 -3.88 -15.09 -0.31
N TYR A 84 -4.50 -14.23 0.50
CA TYR A 84 -4.39 -12.79 0.34
C TYR A 84 -3.04 -12.31 0.88
N LEU A 85 -2.36 -11.46 0.13
CA LEU A 85 -1.15 -10.79 0.56
C LEU A 85 -1.40 -9.29 0.49
N PHE A 86 -1.34 -8.64 1.64
CA PHE A 86 -1.50 -7.20 1.78
C PHE A 86 -0.14 -6.57 1.98
N SER A 87 0.21 -5.56 1.20
CA SER A 87 1.47 -4.83 1.33
C SER A 87 1.26 -3.36 1.63
N ALA A 88 2.18 -2.81 2.40
CA ALA A 88 2.40 -1.39 2.58
C ALA A 88 3.89 -1.19 2.89
N HIS A 89 4.52 -0.17 2.31
CA HIS A 89 5.91 0.10 2.64
C HIS A 89 6.03 0.82 3.98
N TYR A 90 7.14 0.60 4.69
CA TYR A 90 7.38 1.23 5.97
C TYR A 90 8.56 2.22 5.97
N ASP A 91 9.33 2.28 4.90
CA ASP A 91 10.34 3.31 4.68
C ASP A 91 9.68 4.66 4.35
N ARG A 92 10.47 5.71 4.20
CA ARG A 92 10.02 7.05 3.84
C ARG A 92 11.15 7.88 3.26
N VAL A 93 10.82 8.91 2.50
CA VAL A 93 11.78 9.92 2.05
C VAL A 93 12.31 10.71 3.25
N ALA A 94 13.62 10.93 3.25
CA ALA A 94 14.26 11.75 4.28
C ALA A 94 13.69 13.18 4.32
N GLY A 95 13.35 13.66 5.51
CA GLY A 95 12.75 14.98 5.69
C GLY A 95 11.21 15.01 5.58
N SER A 96 10.58 13.94 5.09
CA SER A 96 9.13 13.77 5.17
C SER A 96 8.75 13.14 6.51
N PRO A 97 7.67 13.58 7.19
CA PRO A 97 7.05 12.81 8.27
C PRO A 97 6.54 11.44 7.79
N GLY A 98 6.13 11.34 6.53
CA GLY A 98 5.57 10.13 5.95
C GLY A 98 4.28 9.69 6.65
N ALA A 99 3.42 10.64 7.00
CA ALA A 99 2.21 10.35 7.77
C ALA A 99 1.19 9.56 6.96
N ASN A 100 0.87 10.04 5.77
CA ASN A 100 0.01 9.35 4.82
C ASN A 100 0.81 8.39 3.93
N ASP A 101 2.06 8.71 3.66
CA ASP A 101 2.99 7.96 2.81
C ASP A 101 4.15 7.37 3.64
N ASN A 102 4.08 6.17 4.16
CA ASN A 102 2.93 5.29 4.10
C ASN A 102 2.61 4.76 5.51
N SER A 103 2.94 5.59 6.56
CA SER A 103 2.82 5.16 7.96
C SER A 103 1.41 4.72 8.30
N ILE A 104 0.39 5.48 7.87
CA ILE A 104 -0.97 5.16 8.28
C ILE A 104 -1.47 3.84 7.69
N ALA A 105 -1.09 3.49 6.45
CA ALA A 105 -1.44 2.21 5.85
C ALA A 105 -0.82 1.03 6.61
N VAL A 106 0.41 1.19 7.13
CA VAL A 106 1.05 0.20 8.01
C VAL A 106 0.16 -0.09 9.23
N PHE A 107 -0.28 0.94 9.95
CA PHE A 107 -1.12 0.78 11.13
C PHE A 107 -2.55 0.31 10.79
N HIS A 108 -3.08 0.71 9.65
CA HIS A 108 -4.35 0.21 9.14
C HIS A 108 -4.31 -1.30 8.87
N LEU A 109 -3.22 -1.80 8.30
CA LEU A 109 -3.06 -3.24 8.06
C LEU A 109 -2.92 -4.00 9.38
N LEU A 110 -2.26 -3.45 10.41
CA LEU A 110 -2.25 -4.05 11.75
C LEU A 110 -3.66 -4.10 12.36
N SER A 111 -4.45 -3.03 12.19
CA SER A 111 -5.86 -3.02 12.61
C SER A 111 -6.71 -4.04 11.85
N ALA A 112 -6.50 -4.17 10.55
CA ALA A 112 -7.17 -5.18 9.73
C ALA A 112 -6.79 -6.61 10.17
N ALA A 113 -5.52 -6.85 10.52
CA ALA A 113 -5.07 -8.14 11.05
C ALA A 113 -5.82 -8.52 12.34
N LEU A 114 -5.98 -7.56 13.27
CA LEU A 114 -6.76 -7.77 14.49
C LEU A 114 -8.22 -8.11 14.18
N ALA A 115 -8.84 -7.37 13.26
CA ALA A 115 -10.23 -7.62 12.85
C ALA A 115 -10.40 -8.98 12.13
N LEU A 116 -9.44 -9.38 11.29
CA LEU A 116 -9.43 -10.69 10.65
C LEU A 116 -9.28 -11.83 11.67
N ALA A 117 -8.37 -11.66 12.64
CA ALA A 117 -8.18 -12.64 13.72
C ALA A 117 -9.43 -12.79 14.59
N GLN A 118 -10.10 -11.68 14.96
CA GLN A 118 -11.37 -11.71 15.70
C GLN A 118 -12.49 -12.46 14.95
N LYS A 119 -12.46 -12.45 13.61
CA LYS A 119 -13.40 -13.17 12.75
C LYS A 119 -12.98 -14.62 12.45
N GLY A 120 -11.84 -15.08 12.98
CA GLY A 120 -11.31 -16.41 12.71
C GLY A 120 -10.85 -16.62 11.26
N ILE A 121 -10.51 -15.54 10.55
CA ILE A 121 -10.01 -15.59 9.18
C ILE A 121 -8.49 -15.73 9.25
N ASP A 122 -7.94 -16.75 8.60
CA ASP A 122 -6.52 -17.12 8.72
C ASP A 122 -5.76 -17.20 7.38
N ARG A 123 -6.42 -16.88 6.25
CA ARG A 123 -5.84 -17.02 4.91
C ARG A 123 -5.31 -15.70 4.36
N TRP A 124 -4.54 -15.01 5.18
CA TRP A 124 -3.91 -13.74 4.82
C TRP A 124 -2.46 -13.70 5.27
N LEU A 125 -1.69 -12.89 4.58
CA LEU A 125 -0.37 -12.42 4.95
C LEU A 125 -0.34 -10.91 4.81
N ILE A 126 0.36 -10.24 5.72
CA ILE A 126 0.75 -8.85 5.53
C ILE A 126 2.25 -8.82 5.33
N VAL A 127 2.73 -8.02 4.39
CA VAL A 127 4.14 -7.70 4.25
C VAL A 127 4.33 -6.20 4.33
N PHE A 128 5.11 -5.78 5.29
CA PHE A 128 5.62 -4.42 5.34
C PHE A 128 6.91 -4.38 4.54
N THR A 129 6.86 -3.68 3.41
CA THR A 129 7.97 -3.61 2.45
C THR A 129 8.96 -2.53 2.84
N ASP A 130 10.23 -2.76 2.55
CA ASP A 130 11.33 -1.84 2.73
C ASP A 130 11.79 -1.35 1.37
N LYS A 131 12.30 -0.11 1.30
CA LYS A 131 12.85 0.49 0.09
C LYS A 131 11.84 0.58 -1.07
N GLU A 132 10.67 1.13 -0.79
CA GLU A 132 9.75 1.61 -1.83
C GLU A 132 10.27 2.93 -2.42
N GLU A 133 10.74 3.82 -1.54
CA GLU A 133 11.20 5.16 -1.84
C GLU A 133 12.56 5.13 -2.54
N LEU A 134 12.49 5.17 -3.87
CA LEU A 134 13.69 5.20 -4.70
C LEU A 134 14.29 6.61 -4.74
N THR A 135 15.61 6.68 -4.67
CA THR A 135 16.32 7.94 -4.91
C THR A 135 16.33 8.30 -6.39
N ALA A 136 16.48 9.59 -6.68
CA ALA A 136 16.49 10.08 -8.07
C ALA A 136 17.55 9.34 -8.91
N GLY A 137 17.11 8.75 -10.02
CA GLY A 137 17.95 7.99 -10.94
C GLY A 137 18.08 6.50 -10.63
N GLU A 138 17.53 6.00 -9.53
CA GLU A 138 17.45 4.56 -9.30
C GLU A 138 16.38 3.94 -10.22
N SER A 139 16.65 2.73 -10.69
CA SER A 139 15.68 1.95 -11.48
C SER A 139 14.73 1.18 -10.56
N PHE A 140 13.53 0.84 -11.08
CA PHE A 140 12.53 0.05 -10.33
C PHE A 140 13.02 -1.35 -9.93
N GLU A 141 14.06 -1.87 -10.58
CA GLU A 141 14.71 -3.13 -10.16
C GLU A 141 15.46 -3.02 -8.82
N LYS A 142 15.65 -1.78 -8.33
CA LYS A 142 16.21 -1.50 -7.00
C LYS A 142 15.13 -1.35 -5.92
N GLN A 143 13.85 -1.25 -6.32
CA GLN A 143 12.75 -1.20 -5.37
C GLN A 143 12.66 -2.52 -4.58
N GLY A 144 12.40 -2.42 -3.28
CA GLY A 144 12.34 -3.59 -2.43
C GLY A 144 11.28 -4.59 -2.85
N SER A 145 10.14 -4.12 -3.33
CA SER A 145 9.06 -4.97 -3.86
C SER A 145 9.46 -5.80 -5.08
N PHE A 146 10.37 -5.31 -5.94
CA PHE A 146 10.86 -6.08 -7.08
C PHE A 146 11.66 -7.30 -6.64
N THR A 147 12.60 -7.11 -5.71
CA THR A 147 13.44 -8.21 -5.21
C THR A 147 12.63 -9.18 -4.34
N LEU A 148 11.72 -8.63 -3.53
CA LEU A 148 10.76 -9.40 -2.75
C LEU A 148 9.85 -10.26 -3.63
N ALA A 149 9.36 -9.72 -4.74
CA ALA A 149 8.50 -10.46 -5.67
C ALA A 149 9.18 -11.71 -6.23
N LYS A 150 10.48 -11.62 -6.57
CA LYS A 150 11.27 -12.80 -6.98
C LYS A 150 11.29 -13.85 -5.87
N LYS A 151 11.44 -13.40 -4.61
CA LYS A 151 11.45 -14.29 -3.45
C LYS A 151 10.07 -14.93 -3.22
N ILE A 152 8.99 -14.18 -3.31
CA ILE A 152 7.60 -14.67 -3.23
C ILE A 152 7.36 -15.78 -4.29
N LYS A 153 7.80 -15.56 -5.52
CA LYS A 153 7.72 -16.58 -6.60
C LYS A 153 8.52 -17.84 -6.25
N SER A 154 9.73 -17.69 -5.70
CA SER A 154 10.55 -18.85 -5.30
C SER A 154 9.91 -19.67 -4.17
N TRP A 155 8.95 -19.10 -3.46
CA TRP A 155 8.16 -19.80 -2.45
C TRP A 155 6.90 -20.47 -3.00
N GLY A 156 6.59 -20.30 -4.30
CA GLY A 156 5.38 -20.84 -4.91
C GLY A 156 4.12 -20.03 -4.61
N LEU A 157 4.27 -18.76 -4.24
CA LEU A 157 3.17 -17.86 -3.93
C LEU A 157 2.80 -16.92 -5.10
N GLU A 158 3.17 -17.28 -6.32
CA GLU A 158 2.89 -16.48 -7.52
C GLU A 158 1.40 -16.33 -7.84
N LYS A 159 0.54 -17.10 -7.16
CA LYS A 159 -0.92 -17.02 -7.27
C LYS A 159 -1.56 -16.24 -6.12
N ALA A 160 -0.78 -15.77 -5.14
CA ALA A 160 -1.32 -14.94 -4.06
C ALA A 160 -2.06 -13.73 -4.61
N LYS A 161 -3.18 -13.39 -3.98
CA LYS A 161 -3.96 -12.19 -4.31
C LYS A 161 -3.30 -10.99 -3.62
N ILE A 162 -2.46 -10.26 -4.35
CA ILE A 162 -1.67 -9.17 -3.79
C ILE A 162 -2.42 -7.85 -3.92
N PHE A 163 -2.69 -7.21 -2.78
CA PHE A 163 -3.19 -5.85 -2.69
C PHE A 163 -2.16 -4.98 -2.00
N ASN A 164 -1.74 -3.92 -2.68
CA ASN A 164 -0.84 -2.92 -2.16
C ASN A 164 -1.63 -1.70 -1.69
N PHE A 165 -1.34 -1.20 -0.51
CA PHE A 165 -2.01 -0.05 0.08
C PHE A 165 -1.01 1.07 0.28
N ASP A 166 -1.30 2.21 -0.34
CA ASP A 166 -0.42 3.36 -0.33
C ASP A 166 -1.22 4.64 -0.24
N ALA A 167 -0.82 5.57 0.65
CA ALA A 167 -1.48 6.83 0.91
C ALA A 167 -2.99 6.68 1.21
N CYS A 168 -3.32 5.81 2.17
CA CYS A 168 -4.70 5.42 2.50
C CYS A 168 -5.29 6.12 3.73
N GLY A 169 -4.73 7.24 4.19
CA GLY A 169 -5.16 7.93 5.41
C GLY A 169 -5.97 9.20 5.18
N THR A 170 -6.16 9.63 3.92
CA THR A 170 -6.77 10.92 3.63
C THR A 170 -7.98 10.77 2.72
N GLY A 171 -9.15 11.24 3.19
CA GLY A 171 -10.40 11.23 2.43
C GLY A 171 -11.16 9.91 2.49
N LYS A 172 -12.24 9.83 1.71
CA LYS A 172 -13.20 8.73 1.71
C LYS A 172 -13.40 8.04 0.36
N VAL A 173 -12.81 8.57 -0.71
CA VAL A 173 -12.92 8.00 -2.05
C VAL A 173 -11.78 7.02 -2.25
N PHE A 174 -12.13 5.76 -2.46
CA PHE A 174 -11.15 4.74 -2.81
C PHE A 174 -10.75 4.86 -4.27
N ILE A 175 -9.45 4.93 -4.52
CA ILE A 175 -8.89 4.92 -5.87
C ILE A 175 -8.26 3.55 -6.09
N ILE A 176 -8.81 2.78 -7.00
CA ILE A 176 -8.21 1.51 -7.44
C ILE A 176 -7.34 1.81 -8.65
N SER A 177 -6.05 1.62 -8.52
CA SER A 177 -5.05 2.04 -9.49
C SER A 177 -5.21 1.32 -10.84
N THR A 178 -5.08 2.10 -11.93
CA THR A 178 -4.95 1.58 -13.29
C THR A 178 -3.56 1.79 -13.88
N THR A 179 -2.59 2.21 -13.06
CA THR A 179 -1.22 2.51 -13.49
C THR A 179 -0.54 1.31 -14.13
N THR A 180 -0.66 0.13 -13.53
CA THR A 180 -0.09 -1.10 -14.09
C THR A 180 -0.72 -1.50 -15.42
N ASP A 181 -2.02 -1.24 -15.62
CA ASP A 181 -2.68 -1.46 -16.92
C ASP A 181 -2.11 -0.53 -18.01
N LEU A 182 -1.86 0.74 -17.65
CA LEU A 182 -1.28 1.71 -18.60
C LEU A 182 0.16 1.32 -18.96
N ILE A 183 0.99 0.94 -17.99
CA ILE A 183 2.36 0.46 -18.23
C ILE A 183 2.34 -0.70 -19.22
N LEU A 184 1.45 -1.66 -19.02
CA LEU A 184 1.33 -2.83 -19.89
C LEU A 184 0.84 -2.46 -21.29
N LYS A 185 -0.08 -1.51 -21.42
CA LYS A 185 -0.57 -1.02 -22.72
C LYS A 185 0.51 -0.28 -23.51
N THR A 186 1.28 0.59 -22.85
CA THR A 186 2.33 1.40 -23.51
C THR A 186 3.55 0.58 -23.88
N SER A 187 3.84 -0.52 -23.17
CA SER A 187 4.98 -1.41 -23.45
C SER A 187 4.84 -2.24 -24.72
N GLY A 188 3.81 -2.03 -25.52
CA GLY A 188 3.60 -2.68 -26.82
C GLY A 188 2.96 -4.06 -26.71
N GLN A 189 1.65 -4.12 -26.88
CA GLN A 189 0.86 -5.37 -26.77
C GLN A 189 1.22 -6.46 -27.79
N ASN A 190 1.89 -6.12 -28.88
CA ASN A 190 2.15 -7.04 -30.00
C ASN A 190 3.27 -8.07 -29.73
N SER A 191 4.01 -7.92 -28.61
CA SER A 191 5.10 -8.82 -28.23
C SER A 191 4.90 -9.49 -26.87
N LEU A 192 3.69 -9.46 -26.31
CA LEU A 192 3.45 -9.96 -24.96
C LEU A 192 3.63 -11.48 -24.88
N ARG A 193 4.72 -11.88 -24.21
CA ARG A 193 4.99 -13.28 -23.85
C ARG A 193 3.79 -13.85 -23.04
N PRO A 194 3.50 -15.15 -23.15
CA PRO A 194 2.37 -15.78 -22.44
C PRO A 194 2.28 -15.43 -20.95
N ASN A 195 3.42 -15.30 -20.29
CA ASN A 195 3.48 -14.93 -18.87
C ASN A 195 2.92 -13.50 -18.60
N ILE A 196 3.12 -12.54 -19.50
CA ILE A 196 2.60 -11.18 -19.34
C ILE A 196 1.08 -11.16 -19.48
N ARG A 197 0.53 -11.92 -20.44
CA ARG A 197 -0.93 -12.06 -20.59
C ARG A 197 -1.58 -12.61 -19.32
N LYS A 198 -0.93 -13.55 -18.64
CA LYS A 198 -1.40 -14.08 -17.36
C LYS A 198 -1.39 -13.01 -16.28
N VAL A 199 -0.33 -12.20 -16.20
CA VAL A 199 -0.24 -11.10 -15.22
C VAL A 199 -1.36 -10.07 -15.46
N ILE A 200 -1.60 -9.67 -16.71
CA ILE A 200 -2.71 -8.76 -17.08
C ILE A 200 -4.05 -9.31 -16.60
N LYS A 201 -4.34 -10.59 -16.91
CA LYS A 201 -5.59 -11.23 -16.46
C LYS A 201 -5.72 -11.25 -14.95
N ASN A 202 -4.63 -11.51 -14.25
CA ASN A 202 -4.64 -11.54 -12.79
C ASN A 202 -4.85 -10.14 -12.20
N ILE A 203 -4.24 -9.08 -12.74
CA ILE A 203 -4.48 -7.69 -12.32
C ILE A 203 -5.96 -7.33 -12.51
N ALA A 204 -6.54 -7.64 -13.67
CA ALA A 204 -7.96 -7.41 -13.91
C ALA A 204 -8.84 -8.13 -12.87
N SER A 205 -8.53 -9.39 -12.56
CA SER A 205 -9.25 -10.15 -11.53
C SER A 205 -9.11 -9.56 -10.12
N LEU A 206 -7.95 -9.03 -9.76
CA LEU A 206 -7.75 -8.34 -8.47
C LEU A 206 -8.57 -7.05 -8.41
N ARG A 207 -8.59 -6.28 -9.50
CA ARG A 207 -9.38 -5.06 -9.62
C ARG A 207 -10.88 -5.35 -9.50
N ASP A 208 -11.38 -6.35 -10.23
CA ASP A 208 -12.78 -6.74 -10.17
C ASP A 208 -13.16 -7.17 -8.75
N HIS A 209 -12.30 -7.94 -8.10
CA HIS A 209 -12.49 -8.34 -6.69
C HIS A 209 -12.54 -7.13 -5.74
N ALA A 210 -11.67 -6.13 -5.93
CA ALA A 210 -11.71 -4.89 -5.15
C ALA A 210 -13.01 -4.10 -5.36
N LEU A 211 -13.47 -4.00 -6.61
CA LEU A 211 -14.74 -3.34 -6.97
C LEU A 211 -15.96 -4.06 -6.36
N GLU A 212 -16.01 -5.39 -6.47
CA GLU A 212 -17.06 -6.19 -5.85
C GLU A 212 -17.10 -6.04 -4.33
N THR A 213 -15.90 -6.00 -3.70
CA THR A 213 -15.79 -5.78 -2.26
C THR A 213 -16.33 -4.40 -1.88
N ALA A 214 -15.93 -3.37 -2.61
CA ALA A 214 -16.39 -2.00 -2.39
C ALA A 214 -17.92 -1.89 -2.55
N GLN A 215 -18.49 -2.55 -3.56
CA GLN A 215 -19.93 -2.59 -3.79
C GLN A 215 -20.68 -3.28 -2.65
N LYS A 216 -20.19 -4.43 -2.19
CA LYS A 216 -20.79 -5.17 -1.06
C LYS A 216 -20.77 -4.38 0.24
N LEU A 217 -19.69 -3.63 0.47
CA LEU A 217 -19.55 -2.73 1.61
C LEU A 217 -20.33 -1.42 1.43
N ARG A 218 -20.95 -1.20 0.27
CA ARG A 218 -21.67 0.03 -0.07
C ARG A 218 -20.80 1.28 0.12
N LEU A 219 -19.53 1.19 -0.28
CA LEU A 219 -18.67 2.36 -0.24
C LEU A 219 -19.28 3.48 -1.08
N GLU A 220 -19.27 4.69 -0.55
CA GLU A 220 -19.95 5.84 -1.17
C GLU A 220 -19.45 6.09 -2.60
N ARG A 221 -18.13 5.92 -2.80
CA ARG A 221 -17.52 6.11 -4.11
C ARG A 221 -16.21 5.35 -4.25
N VAL A 222 -16.03 4.81 -5.45
CA VAL A 222 -14.76 4.22 -5.91
C VAL A 222 -14.44 4.80 -7.27
N LEU A 223 -13.17 5.13 -7.52
CA LEU A 223 -12.68 5.62 -8.80
C LEU A 223 -11.60 4.69 -9.34
N LEU A 224 -11.70 4.32 -10.61
CA LEU A 224 -10.62 3.68 -11.36
C LEU A 224 -9.78 4.75 -12.03
N ALA A 225 -8.53 4.92 -11.60
CA ALA A 225 -7.67 5.98 -12.12
C ALA A 225 -6.19 5.62 -12.03
N PRO A 226 -5.33 6.18 -12.89
CA PRO A 226 -3.90 6.13 -12.70
C PRO A 226 -3.50 6.78 -11.37
N THR A 227 -2.56 6.18 -10.68
CA THR A 227 -1.99 6.69 -9.42
C THR A 227 -0.48 6.88 -9.59
N PRO A 228 0.18 7.66 -8.74
CA PRO A 228 1.63 7.63 -8.64
C PRO A 228 2.13 6.20 -8.50
N PHE A 229 3.40 5.98 -8.84
CA PHE A 229 4.03 4.66 -8.68
C PHE A 229 4.08 4.26 -7.21
N SER A 230 3.99 2.95 -6.98
CA SER A 230 4.12 2.32 -5.68
C SER A 230 4.72 0.91 -5.85
N ASP A 231 4.70 0.09 -4.82
CA ASP A 231 5.21 -1.29 -4.82
C ASP A 231 4.64 -2.19 -5.93
N ASP A 232 3.43 -1.90 -6.43
CA ASP A 232 2.81 -2.67 -7.53
C ASP A 232 3.64 -2.66 -8.81
N VAL A 233 4.40 -1.60 -9.07
CA VAL A 233 5.32 -1.53 -10.22
C VAL A 233 6.49 -2.50 -10.05
N GLY A 234 7.06 -2.59 -8.85
CA GLY A 234 8.10 -3.57 -8.53
C GLY A 234 7.59 -5.01 -8.68
N PHE A 235 6.41 -5.30 -8.13
CA PHE A 235 5.74 -6.60 -8.31
C PHE A 235 5.50 -6.91 -9.80
N LEU A 236 4.94 -5.97 -10.56
CA LEU A 236 4.67 -6.13 -11.99
C LEU A 236 5.95 -6.44 -12.77
N ARG A 237 7.02 -5.69 -12.56
CA ARG A 237 8.30 -5.89 -13.25
C ARG A 237 8.93 -7.24 -12.95
N ALA A 238 8.70 -7.78 -11.76
CA ALA A 238 9.09 -9.14 -11.41
C ALA A 238 8.10 -10.22 -11.92
N GLY A 239 7.01 -9.83 -12.58
CA GLY A 239 6.02 -10.74 -13.16
C GLY A 239 4.99 -11.26 -12.17
N LEU A 240 4.71 -10.52 -11.10
CA LEU A 240 3.58 -10.75 -10.19
C LEU A 240 2.48 -9.70 -10.44
N ALA A 241 1.22 -10.13 -10.29
CA ALA A 241 0.09 -9.23 -10.30
C ALA A 241 -0.12 -8.67 -8.89
N ALA A 242 -0.17 -7.34 -8.78
CA ALA A 242 -0.57 -6.63 -7.57
C ALA A 242 -1.53 -5.49 -7.94
N GLN A 243 -2.46 -5.19 -7.06
CA GLN A 243 -3.41 -4.10 -7.23
C GLN A 243 -3.20 -3.06 -6.14
N THR A 244 -2.79 -1.86 -6.53
CA THR A 244 -2.68 -0.73 -5.61
C THR A 244 -4.04 -0.09 -5.37
N VAL A 245 -4.30 0.22 -4.10
CA VAL A 245 -5.43 1.01 -3.62
C VAL A 245 -4.90 2.18 -2.81
N THR A 246 -5.40 3.37 -3.09
CA THR A 246 -5.13 4.61 -2.34
C THR A 246 -6.44 5.33 -2.03
N MET A 247 -6.40 6.42 -1.28
CA MET A 247 -7.59 7.19 -0.94
C MET A 247 -7.39 8.68 -1.20
N LEU A 248 -8.48 9.35 -1.57
CA LEU A 248 -8.51 10.81 -1.77
C LEU A 248 -9.74 11.46 -1.11
N PRO A 249 -9.65 12.74 -0.72
CA PRO A 249 -10.80 13.58 -0.44
C PRO A 249 -11.75 13.65 -1.64
N ALA A 250 -13.04 13.76 -1.38
CA ALA A 250 -14.05 13.76 -2.44
C ALA A 250 -13.88 14.88 -3.48
N ASN A 251 -13.50 16.07 -3.03
CA ASN A 251 -13.22 17.21 -3.90
C ASN A 251 -12.03 16.97 -4.82
N GLU A 252 -10.94 16.39 -4.29
CA GLU A 252 -9.75 16.07 -5.08
C GLU A 252 -10.03 14.94 -6.07
N ALA A 253 -10.75 13.90 -5.65
CA ALA A 253 -11.18 12.82 -6.54
C ALA A 253 -12.05 13.33 -7.69
N ASN A 254 -12.99 14.28 -7.43
CA ASN A 254 -13.80 14.92 -8.46
C ASN A 254 -12.96 15.71 -9.47
N GLN A 255 -12.02 16.51 -8.97
CA GLN A 255 -11.11 17.30 -9.81
C GLN A 255 -10.23 16.41 -10.66
N TYR A 256 -9.72 15.33 -10.07
CA TYR A 256 -8.86 14.37 -10.78
C TYR A 256 -9.62 13.59 -11.84
N GLU A 257 -10.84 13.14 -11.56
CA GLU A 257 -11.69 12.49 -12.58
C GLU A 257 -12.03 13.44 -13.72
N ALA A 258 -12.34 14.70 -13.42
CA ALA A 258 -12.55 15.73 -14.45
C ALA A 258 -11.30 15.94 -15.30
N LEU A 259 -10.12 16.04 -14.67
CA LEU A 259 -8.85 16.18 -15.38
C LEU A 259 -8.60 15.00 -16.32
N LEU A 260 -8.82 13.77 -15.88
CA LEU A 260 -8.62 12.57 -16.71
C LEU A 260 -9.61 12.49 -17.88
N ARG A 261 -10.83 12.99 -17.69
CA ARG A 261 -11.84 13.09 -18.76
C ARG A 261 -11.43 14.13 -19.82
N ASP A 262 -10.96 15.30 -19.34
CA ASP A 262 -10.58 16.43 -20.22
C ASP A 262 -9.18 16.22 -20.85
N ARG A 263 -8.33 15.46 -20.20
CA ARG A 263 -6.97 15.11 -20.60
C ARG A 263 -6.73 13.59 -20.47
N PRO A 264 -7.24 12.79 -21.42
CA PRO A 264 -7.06 11.32 -21.38
C PRO A 264 -5.58 10.86 -21.41
N ASP A 265 -4.70 11.71 -21.93
CA ASP A 265 -3.24 11.51 -21.99
C ASP A 265 -2.57 11.69 -20.61
N PHE A 266 -3.23 12.34 -19.64
CA PHE A 266 -2.62 12.69 -18.36
C PHE A 266 -2.08 11.45 -17.60
N GLY A 267 -2.77 10.31 -17.68
CA GLY A 267 -2.28 9.04 -17.14
C GLY A 267 -0.93 8.62 -17.72
N ASN A 268 -0.68 8.90 -19.00
CA ASN A 268 0.61 8.60 -19.63
C ASN A 268 1.74 9.47 -19.08
N LEU A 269 1.45 10.72 -18.68
CA LEU A 269 2.43 11.60 -18.05
C LEU A 269 2.87 11.04 -16.68
N ILE A 270 1.95 10.39 -15.94
CA ILE A 270 2.28 9.72 -14.69
C ILE A 270 3.29 8.60 -14.91
N ILE A 271 3.02 7.71 -15.88
CA ILE A 271 3.87 6.54 -16.13
C ILE A 271 5.18 6.87 -16.86
N SER A 272 5.26 7.98 -17.60
CA SER A 272 6.51 8.47 -18.19
C SER A 272 7.38 9.24 -17.21
N GLY A 273 6.83 9.64 -16.07
CA GLY A 273 7.48 10.53 -15.11
C GLY A 273 7.45 12.02 -15.50
N GLU A 274 6.86 12.38 -16.65
CA GLU A 274 6.74 13.76 -17.12
C GLU A 274 5.79 14.59 -16.26
N VAL A 275 4.91 13.94 -15.49
CA VAL A 275 4.07 14.59 -14.47
C VAL A 275 4.89 15.37 -13.44
N LYS A 276 6.18 15.08 -13.29
CA LYS A 276 7.11 15.82 -12.42
C LYS A 276 7.41 17.23 -12.94
N ALA A 277 7.11 17.54 -14.22
CA ALA A 277 7.19 18.91 -14.72
C ALA A 277 6.28 19.84 -13.89
N PRO A 278 6.74 21.04 -13.49
CA PRO A 278 6.03 21.88 -12.51
C PRO A 278 4.58 22.21 -12.87
N ALA A 279 4.27 22.36 -14.16
CA ALA A 279 2.91 22.65 -14.62
C ALA A 279 1.97 21.46 -14.47
N GLU A 280 2.43 20.26 -14.81
CA GLU A 280 1.64 19.02 -14.72
C GLU A 280 1.55 18.51 -13.28
N TYR A 281 2.64 18.63 -12.51
CA TYR A 281 2.65 18.28 -11.09
C TYR A 281 1.58 19.02 -10.28
N ARG A 282 1.37 20.32 -10.58
CA ARG A 282 0.32 21.13 -9.91
C ARG A 282 -1.11 20.67 -10.19
N ARG A 283 -1.32 19.84 -11.23
CA ARG A 283 -2.63 19.27 -11.58
C ARG A 283 -2.96 18.01 -10.80
N LEU A 284 -1.96 17.34 -10.21
CA LEU A 284 -2.19 16.19 -9.34
C LEU A 284 -3.02 16.60 -8.11
N PRO A 285 -3.80 15.68 -7.53
CA PRO A 285 -4.43 15.87 -6.23
C PRO A 285 -3.46 16.42 -5.19
N GLU A 286 -3.92 17.34 -4.35
CA GLU A 286 -3.08 17.94 -3.32
C GLU A 286 -2.53 16.89 -2.36
N THR A 287 -3.35 15.90 -2.02
CA THR A 287 -2.92 14.74 -1.23
C THR A 287 -1.67 14.11 -1.81
N TRP A 288 -1.63 13.81 -3.11
CA TRP A 288 -0.45 13.20 -3.74
C TRP A 288 0.72 14.16 -3.89
N ARG A 289 0.48 15.46 -4.05
CA ARG A 289 1.54 16.47 -4.08
C ARG A 289 2.21 16.70 -2.72
N SER A 290 1.52 16.35 -1.64
CA SER A 290 2.05 16.47 -0.29
C SER A 290 2.88 15.26 0.14
N LEU A 291 2.80 14.13 -0.58
CA LEU A 291 3.62 12.95 -0.30
C LEU A 291 5.10 13.28 -0.49
N ASN A 292 5.96 12.56 0.19
CA ASN A 292 7.42 12.67 0.06
C ASN A 292 8.03 14.04 0.42
N ASN A 293 7.31 14.87 1.17
CA ASN A 293 7.80 16.17 1.64
C ASN A 293 7.29 16.51 3.05
N ALA A 294 7.72 17.67 3.58
CA ALA A 294 7.37 18.13 4.92
C ALA A 294 5.87 18.39 5.15
N GLN A 295 5.05 18.40 4.10
CA GLN A 295 3.60 18.61 4.19
C GLN A 295 2.83 17.32 4.48
N ASP A 296 3.46 16.16 4.36
CA ASP A 296 2.83 14.87 4.70
C ASP A 296 2.76 14.67 6.21
N THR A 297 1.84 15.37 6.84
CA THR A 297 1.69 15.46 8.30
C THR A 297 0.41 14.78 8.80
N PRO A 298 0.38 14.35 10.08
CA PRO A 298 -0.81 13.73 10.69
C PRO A 298 -2.07 14.60 10.65
N SER A 299 -1.92 15.92 10.58
CA SER A 299 -3.05 16.85 10.54
C SER A 299 -3.85 16.78 9.23
N ARG A 300 -3.32 16.13 8.20
CA ARG A 300 -3.99 15.90 6.92
C ARG A 300 -4.78 14.60 6.88
N LEU A 301 -4.59 13.72 7.86
CA LEU A 301 -5.32 12.46 7.95
C LEU A 301 -6.80 12.70 8.29
N THR A 302 -7.65 11.78 7.87
CA THR A 302 -9.11 11.81 8.08
C THR A 302 -9.56 10.58 8.87
N PRO A 303 -9.38 10.60 10.22
CA PRO A 303 -9.59 9.42 11.07
C PRO A 303 -11.00 8.83 11.03
N GLU A 304 -11.99 9.62 10.66
CA GLU A 304 -13.38 9.18 10.49
C GLU A 304 -13.56 8.07 9.44
N TYR A 305 -12.59 7.91 8.52
CA TYR A 305 -12.64 6.87 7.47
C TYR A 305 -11.71 5.69 7.74
N PHE A 306 -10.94 5.69 8.84
CA PHE A 306 -10.02 4.59 9.16
C PHE A 306 -10.73 3.24 9.27
N ASN A 307 -11.86 3.20 9.93
CA ASN A 307 -12.65 1.98 10.03
C ASN A 307 -13.21 1.52 8.66
N THR A 308 -13.53 2.46 7.77
CA THR A 308 -13.98 2.14 6.41
C THR A 308 -12.87 1.43 5.64
N PHE A 309 -11.63 1.91 5.75
CA PHE A 309 -10.48 1.26 5.15
C PHE A 309 -10.26 -0.15 5.73
N VAL A 310 -10.22 -0.28 7.06
CA VAL A 310 -10.06 -1.58 7.73
C VAL A 310 -11.13 -2.58 7.28
N ASN A 311 -12.38 -2.15 7.21
CA ASN A 311 -13.48 -2.98 6.73
C ASN A 311 -13.32 -3.38 5.26
N PHE A 312 -12.74 -2.53 4.42
CA PHE A 312 -12.43 -2.87 3.04
C PHE A 312 -11.39 -3.99 2.95
N VAL A 313 -10.28 -3.90 3.71
CA VAL A 313 -9.25 -4.96 3.76
C VAL A 313 -9.85 -6.28 4.25
N VAL A 314 -10.67 -6.24 5.30
CA VAL A 314 -11.37 -7.43 5.82
C VAL A 314 -12.34 -8.00 4.78
N GLY A 315 -13.06 -7.13 4.08
CA GLY A 315 -13.99 -7.49 3.01
C GLY A 315 -13.32 -8.25 1.86
N LEU A 316 -12.10 -7.86 1.48
CA LEU A 316 -11.31 -8.60 0.47
C LEU A 316 -11.12 -10.08 0.84
N CYS A 317 -10.91 -10.39 2.13
CA CYS A 317 -10.73 -11.77 2.60
C CYS A 317 -12.03 -12.55 2.70
N THR A 318 -13.16 -11.89 2.97
CA THR A 318 -14.41 -12.58 3.30
C THR A 318 -15.28 -12.83 2.07
N GLY A 319 -15.09 -12.09 1.00
CA GLY A 319 -15.97 -12.12 -0.16
C GLY A 319 -17.41 -11.66 0.15
N LYS A 320 -17.60 -11.10 1.32
CA LYS A 320 -18.91 -10.65 1.84
C LYS A 320 -18.95 -9.13 1.95
#